data_30cf5515eb2240b883a42502ed451a4d
#
_entry.id   30cf5515eb2240b883a42502ed451a4d
#
_cell.length_a   1.000
_cell.length_b   1.000
_cell.length_c   1.000
_cell.angle_alpha   90.00
_cell.angle_beta   90.00
_cell.angle_gamma   90.00
#
_symmetry.space_group_name_H-M   'P 1'
#
loop_
_entity.id
_entity.type
_entity.pdbx_description
1 polymer ?
#
loop_
_entity_poly.entity_id
_entity_poly.type
_entity_poly.pdbx_seq_one_letter_code
_entity_poly.pdbx_strand_id
1 'polypeptide(L)'
;MKNGFIFLLILLCRQACFAQWSEAELKPYLQKADAAVRTFTENRIWSGDWNREHDALEIAFTADTMRIERTASLLDGEHYSTVDMHNTISFKMTEYDKLLNKYYQLIMGKLTDADKVRFRDAQRLWLQYRDSEARINGEIIAPNPYAGGGTEWPLVAGWRNTEIIRERVISFYGFLSCI
;
A
#
# COMPACT_ATOMS: atom_id res chain seq x y z
N MET A 1 6.28 -30.50 -13.15
CA MET A 1 5.48 -29.71 -12.24
C MET A 1 6.46 -28.97 -11.32
N LYS A 2 6.88 -27.74 -11.66
CA LYS A 2 7.76 -26.92 -10.80
C LYS A 2 6.93 -25.74 -10.34
N ASN A 3 6.58 -25.73 -9.05
CA ASN A 3 5.91 -24.64 -8.38
C ASN A 3 6.84 -23.42 -8.44
N GLY A 4 6.57 -22.52 -9.35
CA GLY A 4 7.24 -21.22 -9.43
C GLY A 4 6.72 -20.34 -8.31
N PHE A 5 7.29 -20.44 -7.13
CA PHE A 5 7.23 -19.38 -6.14
C PHE A 5 7.86 -18.16 -6.78
N ILE A 6 7.02 -17.22 -7.24
CA ILE A 6 7.48 -15.88 -7.54
C ILE A 6 7.75 -15.24 -6.17
N PHE A 7 9.00 -15.39 -5.71
CA PHE A 7 9.53 -14.49 -4.70
C PHE A 7 9.39 -13.09 -5.30
N LEU A 8 8.41 -12.34 -4.84
CA LEU A 8 8.41 -10.90 -4.98
C LEU A 8 9.67 -10.45 -4.24
N LEU A 9 10.75 -10.26 -4.99
CA LEU A 9 11.98 -9.71 -4.44
C LEU A 9 11.59 -8.33 -3.92
N ILE A 10 11.45 -8.22 -2.61
CA ILE A 10 11.48 -6.95 -1.92
C ILE A 10 12.88 -6.42 -2.23
N LEU A 11 12.99 -5.62 -3.28
CA LEU A 11 14.18 -4.82 -3.51
C LEU A 11 14.19 -3.85 -2.35
N LEU A 12 14.91 -4.24 -1.29
CA LEU A 12 15.38 -3.32 -0.28
C LEU A 12 16.15 -2.24 -1.03
N CYS A 13 15.42 -1.20 -1.51
CA CYS A 13 16.05 0.07 -1.69
C CYS A 13 16.90 0.24 -0.44
N ARG A 14 18.19 0.50 -0.61
CA ARG A 14 19.06 1.01 0.45
C ARG A 14 18.50 2.36 0.85
N GLN A 15 17.34 2.36 1.49
CA GLN A 15 16.84 3.48 2.24
C GLN A 15 17.81 3.63 3.39
N ALA A 16 18.38 4.82 3.54
CA ALA A 16 19.05 5.19 4.75
C ALA A 16 18.26 4.59 5.91
N CYS A 17 18.95 3.94 6.87
CA CYS A 17 18.34 3.34 8.05
C CYS A 17 17.63 4.43 8.87
N PHE A 18 16.41 4.78 8.43
CA PHE A 18 15.46 5.43 9.33
C PHE A 18 14.89 4.33 10.21
N ALA A 19 14.83 4.57 11.50
CA ALA A 19 14.18 3.67 12.42
C ALA A 19 12.73 3.51 11.94
N GLN A 20 12.26 2.26 11.79
CA GLN A 20 10.84 1.98 11.53
C GLN A 20 10.12 1.89 12.86
N TRP A 21 8.83 2.22 12.87
CA TRP A 21 7.97 1.93 14.01
C TRP A 21 8.06 0.45 14.36
N SER A 22 8.38 0.14 15.61
CA SER A 22 8.33 -1.23 16.10
C SER A 22 6.87 -1.72 16.22
N GLU A 23 6.67 -3.03 16.23
CA GLU A 23 5.33 -3.61 16.45
C GLU A 23 4.70 -3.14 17.76
N ALA A 24 5.51 -2.95 18.82
CA ALA A 24 5.04 -2.48 20.12
C ALA A 24 4.52 -1.04 20.05
N GLU A 25 5.21 -0.16 19.33
CA GLU A 25 4.79 1.24 19.11
C GLU A 25 3.53 1.31 18.25
N LEU A 26 3.43 0.51 17.19
CA LEU A 26 2.27 0.48 16.30
C LEU A 26 1.01 -0.09 16.95
N LYS A 27 1.16 -1.03 17.89
CA LYS A 27 0.04 -1.80 18.47
C LYS A 27 -1.14 -0.95 18.94
N PRO A 28 -0.97 0.14 19.73
CA PRO A 28 -2.12 0.93 20.19
C PRO A 28 -2.84 1.64 19.04
N TYR A 29 -2.14 2.09 18.02
CA TYR A 29 -2.71 2.76 16.85
C TYR A 29 -3.48 1.79 15.97
N LEU A 30 -2.92 0.60 15.74
CA LEU A 30 -3.60 -0.49 15.04
C LEU A 30 -4.89 -0.90 15.75
N GLN A 31 -4.88 -1.02 17.06
CA GLN A 31 -6.09 -1.34 17.84
C GLN A 31 -7.18 -0.28 17.70
N LYS A 32 -6.82 1.01 17.71
CA LYS A 32 -7.77 2.12 17.49
C LYS A 32 -8.32 2.08 16.04
N ALA A 33 -7.46 1.82 15.07
CA ALA A 33 -7.88 1.68 13.67
C ALA A 33 -8.79 0.47 13.46
N ASP A 34 -8.46 -0.69 14.03
CA ASP A 34 -9.27 -1.92 13.97
C ASP A 34 -10.65 -1.73 14.62
N ALA A 35 -10.76 -0.94 15.69
CA ALA A 35 -12.04 -0.58 16.29
C ALA A 35 -12.90 0.26 15.33
N ALA A 36 -12.31 1.25 14.67
CA ALA A 36 -13.01 2.08 13.66
C ALA A 36 -13.46 1.25 12.46
N VAL A 37 -12.62 0.32 11.99
CA VAL A 37 -12.95 -0.62 10.90
C VAL A 37 -14.11 -1.52 11.30
N ARG A 38 -14.13 -2.07 12.52
CA ARG A 38 -15.28 -2.87 13.00
C ARG A 38 -16.58 -2.09 12.96
N THR A 39 -16.58 -0.86 13.53
CA THR A 39 -17.77 -0.01 13.53
C THR A 39 -18.25 0.30 12.09
N PHE A 40 -17.32 0.58 11.16
CA PHE A 40 -17.65 0.76 9.74
C PHE A 40 -18.30 -0.48 9.14
N THR A 41 -17.70 -1.65 9.36
CA THR A 41 -18.17 -2.92 8.78
C THR A 41 -19.53 -3.32 9.34
N GLU A 42 -19.73 -3.18 10.66
CA GLU A 42 -21.01 -3.47 11.33
C GLU A 42 -22.14 -2.59 10.81
N ASN A 43 -21.89 -1.27 10.68
CA ASN A 43 -22.88 -0.33 10.15
C ASN A 43 -23.26 -0.61 8.70
N ARG A 44 -22.32 -1.06 7.86
CA ARG A 44 -22.58 -1.41 6.47
C ARG A 44 -23.38 -2.70 6.34
N ILE A 45 -23.11 -3.71 7.14
CA ILE A 45 -23.87 -4.98 7.15
C ILE A 45 -25.34 -4.72 7.51
N TRP A 46 -25.65 -3.73 8.35
CA TRP A 46 -27.01 -3.39 8.79
C TRP A 46 -27.84 -2.61 7.75
N SER A 47 -27.24 -1.95 6.77
CA SER A 47 -27.97 -1.10 5.81
C SER A 47 -28.74 -1.86 4.72
N GLY A 48 -28.61 -3.17 4.62
CA GLY A 48 -29.62 -4.07 4.01
C GLY A 48 -29.81 -4.04 2.49
N ASP A 49 -29.12 -3.20 1.75
CA ASP A 49 -29.29 -3.00 0.31
C ASP A 49 -28.09 -3.64 -0.45
N TRP A 50 -28.18 -4.95 -0.79
CA TRP A 50 -27.00 -5.75 -1.18
C TRP A 50 -27.11 -6.42 -2.54
N ASN A 51 -26.17 -6.04 -3.43
CA ASN A 51 -25.66 -6.91 -4.49
C ASN A 51 -24.43 -7.66 -3.92
N ARG A 52 -24.66 -8.85 -3.37
CA ARG A 52 -23.85 -9.52 -2.35
C ARG A 52 -22.34 -9.64 -2.60
N GLU A 53 -21.90 -9.82 -3.84
CA GLU A 53 -20.46 -10.06 -4.12
C GLU A 53 -19.70 -8.77 -4.32
N HIS A 54 -20.25 -7.82 -5.04
CA HIS A 54 -19.65 -6.51 -5.29
C HIS A 54 -19.53 -5.69 -4.01
N ASP A 55 -20.57 -5.68 -3.19
CA ASP A 55 -20.60 -4.96 -1.92
C ASP A 55 -19.61 -5.56 -0.91
N ALA A 56 -19.49 -6.88 -0.87
CA ALA A 56 -18.50 -7.56 -0.02
C ALA A 56 -17.06 -7.17 -0.40
N LEU A 57 -16.76 -7.06 -1.70
CA LEU A 57 -15.46 -6.60 -2.18
C LEU A 57 -15.20 -5.13 -1.81
N GLU A 58 -16.20 -4.26 -1.99
CA GLU A 58 -16.11 -2.83 -1.63
C GLU A 58 -15.86 -2.65 -0.14
N ILE A 59 -16.61 -3.36 0.71
CA ILE A 59 -16.44 -3.30 2.17
C ILE A 59 -15.04 -3.79 2.56
N ALA A 60 -14.60 -4.92 2.02
CA ALA A 60 -13.29 -5.46 2.31
C ALA A 60 -12.17 -4.48 1.89
N PHE A 61 -12.28 -3.90 0.69
CA PHE A 61 -11.31 -2.91 0.20
C PHE A 61 -11.29 -1.65 1.06
N THR A 62 -12.46 -1.14 1.41
CA THR A 62 -12.59 0.06 2.26
C THR A 62 -12.05 -0.22 3.66
N ALA A 63 -12.35 -1.37 4.25
CA ALA A 63 -11.83 -1.78 5.54
C ALA A 63 -10.30 -1.88 5.54
N ASP A 64 -9.72 -2.52 4.52
CA ASP A 64 -8.27 -2.67 4.39
C ASP A 64 -7.56 -1.30 4.26
N THR A 65 -8.04 -0.44 3.39
CA THR A 65 -7.44 0.89 3.18
C THR A 65 -7.69 1.82 4.36
N MET A 66 -8.89 1.78 4.96
CA MET A 66 -9.23 2.56 6.16
C MET A 66 -8.31 2.21 7.33
N ARG A 67 -7.97 0.93 7.52
CA ARG A 67 -7.04 0.50 8.55
C ARG A 67 -5.68 1.17 8.42
N ILE A 68 -5.13 1.21 7.21
CA ILE A 68 -3.83 1.85 6.92
C ILE A 68 -3.91 3.35 7.15
N GLU A 69 -4.87 4.01 6.51
CA GLU A 69 -4.98 5.48 6.55
C GLU A 69 -5.32 5.98 7.96
N ARG A 70 -6.17 5.25 8.70
CA ARG A 70 -6.50 5.62 10.08
C ARG A 70 -5.31 5.47 11.00
N THR A 71 -4.52 4.39 10.86
CA THR A 71 -3.29 4.20 11.65
C THR A 71 -2.30 5.32 11.38
N ALA A 72 -2.05 5.62 10.10
CA ALA A 72 -1.14 6.70 9.70
C ALA A 72 -1.61 8.07 10.25
N SER A 73 -2.91 8.39 10.11
CA SER A 73 -3.48 9.64 10.64
C SER A 73 -3.33 9.78 12.15
N LEU A 74 -3.43 8.69 12.90
CA LEU A 74 -3.23 8.70 14.36
C LEU A 74 -1.75 8.90 14.71
N LEU A 75 -0.83 8.27 13.97
CA LEU A 75 0.61 8.47 14.13
C LEU A 75 1.00 9.92 13.84
N ASP A 76 0.56 10.47 12.72
CA ASP A 76 0.82 11.86 12.32
C ASP A 76 0.20 12.88 13.30
N GLY A 77 -0.87 12.50 14.00
CA GLY A 77 -1.53 13.33 15.01
C GLY A 77 -0.81 13.38 16.37
N GLU A 78 0.08 12.43 16.65
CA GLU A 78 0.79 12.33 17.92
C GLU A 78 2.32 12.50 17.81
N HIS A 79 2.88 12.39 16.57
CA HIS A 79 4.31 12.39 16.28
C HIS A 79 4.66 13.37 15.16
N TYR A 80 5.50 14.36 15.45
CA TYR A 80 5.72 15.51 14.57
C TYR A 80 7.16 15.67 14.09
N SER A 81 8.10 14.80 14.51
CA SER A 81 9.47 14.91 14.03
C SER A 81 9.59 14.42 12.58
N THR A 82 10.57 14.93 11.86
CA THR A 82 10.88 14.45 10.50
C THR A 82 11.13 12.94 10.46
N VAL A 83 11.72 12.40 11.52
CA VAL A 83 11.95 10.94 11.66
C VAL A 83 10.61 10.20 11.77
N ASP A 84 9.68 10.71 12.60
CA ASP A 84 8.36 10.11 12.75
C ASP A 84 7.57 10.12 11.46
N MET A 85 7.61 11.23 10.71
CA MET A 85 6.98 11.33 9.38
C MET A 85 7.56 10.31 8.40
N HIS A 86 8.89 10.10 8.40
CA HIS A 86 9.51 9.04 7.60
C HIS A 86 9.04 7.65 8.02
N ASN A 87 8.91 7.40 9.32
CA ASN A 87 8.45 6.12 9.83
C ASN A 87 6.99 5.86 9.45
N THR A 88 6.12 6.88 9.48
CA THR A 88 4.73 6.78 9.05
C THR A 88 4.61 6.51 7.54
N ILE A 89 5.41 7.20 6.72
CA ILE A 89 5.47 6.93 5.27
C ILE A 89 5.92 5.49 5.01
N SER A 90 6.97 5.03 5.70
CA SER A 90 7.48 3.66 5.58
C SER A 90 6.44 2.61 6.02
N PHE A 91 5.68 2.89 7.08
CA PHE A 91 4.54 2.08 7.50
C PHE A 91 3.49 1.99 6.38
N LYS A 92 3.02 3.13 5.85
CA LYS A 92 2.03 3.16 4.76
C LYS A 92 2.51 2.37 3.55
N MET A 93 3.74 2.59 3.11
CA MET A 93 4.34 1.90 1.96
C MET A 93 4.35 0.38 2.17
N THR A 94 4.75 -0.07 3.35
CA THR A 94 4.79 -1.50 3.71
C THR A 94 3.39 -2.13 3.72
N GLU A 95 2.41 -1.46 4.30
CA GLU A 95 1.04 -1.98 4.39
C GLU A 95 0.36 -1.99 3.01
N TYR A 96 0.57 -0.95 2.18
CA TYR A 96 0.06 -0.95 0.81
C TYR A 96 0.72 -2.02 -0.07
N ASP A 97 2.01 -2.35 0.13
CA ASP A 97 2.65 -3.46 -0.59
C ASP A 97 2.04 -4.82 -0.20
N LYS A 98 1.70 -5.01 1.09
CA LYS A 98 0.93 -6.18 1.54
C LYS A 98 -0.45 -6.25 0.88
N LEU A 99 -1.16 -5.10 0.79
CA LEU A 99 -2.44 -5.05 0.08
C LEU A 99 -2.30 -5.33 -1.41
N LEU A 100 -1.28 -4.80 -2.06
CA LEU A 100 -0.98 -5.08 -3.46
C LEU A 100 -0.89 -6.60 -3.70
N ASN A 101 -0.14 -7.30 -2.84
CA ASN A 101 -0.02 -8.75 -2.92
C ASN A 101 -1.35 -9.46 -2.66
N LYS A 102 -2.13 -9.04 -1.66
CA LYS A 102 -3.46 -9.59 -1.35
C LYS A 102 -4.38 -9.51 -2.59
N TYR A 103 -4.53 -8.32 -3.17
CA TYR A 103 -5.42 -8.10 -4.31
C TYR A 103 -4.91 -8.77 -5.59
N TYR A 104 -3.59 -8.83 -5.79
CA TYR A 104 -2.98 -9.63 -6.85
C TYR A 104 -3.40 -11.11 -6.77
N GLN A 105 -3.32 -11.71 -5.58
CA GLN A 105 -3.70 -13.12 -5.39
C GLN A 105 -5.21 -13.34 -5.62
N LEU A 106 -6.07 -12.42 -5.20
CA LEU A 106 -7.50 -12.48 -5.47
C LEU A 106 -7.79 -12.48 -6.98
N ILE A 107 -7.16 -11.60 -7.75
CA ILE A 107 -7.26 -11.56 -9.21
C ILE A 107 -6.77 -12.88 -9.81
N MET A 108 -5.60 -13.35 -9.40
CA MET A 108 -5.03 -14.60 -9.90
C MET A 108 -5.91 -15.82 -9.62
N GLY A 109 -6.70 -15.78 -8.54
CA GLY A 109 -7.68 -16.82 -8.22
C GLY A 109 -8.89 -16.87 -9.16
N LYS A 110 -9.27 -15.74 -9.75
CA LYS A 110 -10.45 -15.62 -10.63
C LYS A 110 -10.12 -15.81 -12.13
N LEU A 111 -8.88 -15.57 -12.55
CA LEU A 111 -8.49 -15.61 -13.96
C LEU A 111 -8.30 -17.03 -14.53
N THR A 112 -8.55 -17.18 -15.83
CA THR A 112 -8.14 -18.38 -16.61
C THR A 112 -6.61 -18.48 -16.68
N ASP A 113 -6.07 -19.65 -16.97
CA ASP A 113 -4.61 -19.83 -17.05
C ASP A 113 -3.96 -18.96 -18.14
N ALA A 114 -4.65 -18.75 -19.26
CA ALA A 114 -4.19 -17.86 -20.33
C ALA A 114 -4.14 -16.39 -19.87
N ASP A 115 -5.16 -15.93 -19.15
CA ASP A 115 -5.24 -14.57 -18.63
C ASP A 115 -4.28 -14.34 -17.47
N LYS A 116 -4.01 -15.36 -16.65
CA LYS A 116 -2.95 -15.31 -15.63
C LYS A 116 -1.58 -15.00 -16.22
N VAL A 117 -1.27 -15.52 -17.41
CA VAL A 117 0.00 -15.20 -18.09
C VAL A 117 0.03 -13.72 -18.45
N ARG A 118 -1.03 -13.23 -19.12
CA ARG A 118 -1.14 -11.81 -19.54
C ARG A 118 -1.09 -10.86 -18.34
N PHE A 119 -1.81 -11.18 -17.28
CA PHE A 119 -1.86 -10.35 -16.07
C PHE A 119 -0.48 -10.31 -15.36
N ARG A 120 0.21 -11.44 -15.32
CA ARG A 120 1.57 -11.56 -14.77
C ARG A 120 2.57 -10.73 -15.55
N ASP A 121 2.49 -10.74 -16.88
CA ASP A 121 3.38 -9.96 -17.74
C ASP A 121 3.12 -8.45 -17.57
N ALA A 122 1.85 -8.02 -17.50
CA ALA A 122 1.50 -6.65 -17.18
C ALA A 122 2.02 -6.22 -15.79
N GLN A 123 1.95 -7.11 -14.79
CA GLN A 123 2.49 -6.81 -13.46
C GLN A 123 4.02 -6.69 -13.46
N ARG A 124 4.73 -7.48 -14.25
CA ARG A 124 6.20 -7.35 -14.40
C ARG A 124 6.60 -5.99 -14.99
N LEU A 125 5.88 -5.52 -16.01
CA LEU A 125 6.13 -4.20 -16.60
C LEU A 125 5.84 -3.08 -15.58
N TRP A 126 4.77 -3.22 -14.80
CA TRP A 126 4.49 -2.26 -13.74
C TRP A 126 5.57 -2.24 -12.65
N LEU A 127 6.12 -3.39 -12.27
CA LEU A 127 7.25 -3.45 -11.32
C LEU A 127 8.48 -2.70 -11.85
N GLN A 128 8.80 -2.83 -13.15
CA GLN A 128 9.89 -2.08 -13.77
C GLN A 128 9.62 -0.57 -13.76
N TYR A 129 8.38 -0.15 -14.03
CA TYR A 129 7.96 1.25 -13.92
C TYR A 129 8.13 1.76 -12.50
N ARG A 130 7.58 1.06 -11.49
CA ARG A 130 7.70 1.42 -10.08
C ARG A 130 9.16 1.58 -9.66
N ASP A 131 10.01 0.64 -10.03
CA ASP A 131 11.42 0.67 -9.66
C ASP A 131 12.19 1.81 -10.35
N SER A 132 11.80 2.18 -11.58
CA SER A 132 12.32 3.36 -12.27
C SER A 132 11.91 4.65 -11.57
N GLU A 133 10.64 4.78 -11.20
CA GLU A 133 10.14 5.95 -10.46
C GLU A 133 10.80 6.07 -9.07
N ALA A 134 10.94 4.95 -8.36
CA ALA A 134 11.62 4.94 -7.06
C ALA A 134 13.08 5.41 -7.18
N ARG A 135 13.76 5.07 -8.28
CA ARG A 135 15.12 5.56 -8.56
C ARG A 135 15.13 7.06 -8.78
N ILE A 136 14.23 7.60 -9.62
CA ILE A 136 14.11 9.05 -9.86
C ILE A 136 13.81 9.78 -8.54
N ASN A 137 12.89 9.25 -7.75
CA ASN A 137 12.55 9.83 -6.46
C ASN A 137 13.74 9.85 -5.49
N GLY A 138 14.55 8.78 -5.46
CA GLY A 138 15.74 8.69 -4.62
C GLY A 138 16.95 9.51 -5.11
N GLU A 139 17.16 9.58 -6.42
CA GLU A 139 18.36 10.22 -7.01
C GLU A 139 18.17 11.70 -7.36
N ILE A 140 16.92 12.13 -7.62
CA ILE A 140 16.62 13.50 -8.04
C ILE A 140 15.77 14.24 -7.02
N ILE A 141 14.64 13.63 -6.59
CA ILE A 141 13.68 14.33 -5.72
C ILE A 141 14.21 14.40 -4.28
N ALA A 142 14.74 13.32 -3.73
CA ALA A 142 15.22 13.33 -2.34
C ALA A 142 16.38 14.29 -2.08
N PRO A 143 17.43 14.40 -2.94
CA PRO A 143 18.48 15.40 -2.76
C PRO A 143 18.06 16.81 -3.22
N ASN A 144 17.12 16.92 -4.14
CA ASN A 144 16.58 18.12 -4.79
C ASN A 144 17.60 19.26 -4.98
N PRO A 145 18.59 19.08 -5.85
CA PRO A 145 19.60 20.11 -6.09
C PRO A 145 19.03 21.38 -6.75
N TYR A 146 17.86 21.26 -7.39
CA TYR A 146 17.18 22.36 -8.07
C TYR A 146 16.47 23.34 -7.11
N ALA A 147 16.13 22.89 -5.90
CA ALA A 147 15.50 23.73 -4.86
C ALA A 147 16.42 23.94 -3.64
N GLY A 148 17.72 23.68 -3.78
CA GLY A 148 18.69 23.93 -2.72
C GLY A 148 18.76 22.84 -1.64
N GLY A 149 18.11 21.69 -1.84
CA GLY A 149 18.03 20.59 -0.87
C GLY A 149 17.08 20.92 0.29
N GLY A 150 17.11 20.08 1.32
CA GLY A 150 16.27 20.23 2.51
C GLY A 150 15.80 18.87 3.04
N THR A 151 15.38 18.83 4.30
CA THR A 151 14.94 17.58 4.96
C THR A 151 13.53 17.14 4.55
N GLU A 152 12.75 18.01 3.93
CA GLU A 152 11.42 17.73 3.41
C GLU A 152 11.43 16.88 2.12
N TRP A 153 12.46 17.00 1.29
CA TRP A 153 12.51 16.34 -0.01
C TRP A 153 12.58 14.82 0.06
N PRO A 154 13.32 14.21 0.99
CA PRO A 154 13.22 12.77 1.26
C PRO A 154 11.80 12.32 1.66
N LEU A 155 11.04 13.15 2.40
CA LEU A 155 9.63 12.86 2.72
C LEU A 155 8.77 12.88 1.45
N VAL A 156 8.95 13.88 0.59
CA VAL A 156 8.27 13.98 -0.71
C VAL A 156 8.56 12.76 -1.57
N ALA A 157 9.84 12.34 -1.65
CA ALA A 157 10.24 11.14 -2.40
C ALA A 157 9.57 9.87 -1.85
N GLY A 158 9.56 9.70 -0.53
CA GLY A 158 8.91 8.57 0.14
C GLY A 158 7.40 8.55 -0.08
N TRP A 159 6.74 9.70 0.03
CA TRP A 159 5.32 9.84 -0.26
C TRP A 159 4.98 9.46 -1.71
N ARG A 160 5.74 9.96 -2.70
CA ARG A 160 5.58 9.61 -4.12
C ARG A 160 5.68 8.10 -4.34
N ASN A 161 6.66 7.44 -3.72
CA ASN A 161 6.82 5.99 -3.82
C ASN A 161 5.62 5.23 -3.23
N THR A 162 5.07 5.72 -2.12
CA THR A 162 3.87 5.15 -1.49
C THR A 162 2.64 5.28 -2.40
N GLU A 163 2.44 6.45 -3.03
CA GLU A 163 1.31 6.69 -3.93
C GLU A 163 1.34 5.78 -5.17
N ILE A 164 2.50 5.52 -5.75
CA ILE A 164 2.63 4.58 -6.89
C ILE A 164 2.08 3.19 -6.52
N ILE A 165 2.38 2.70 -5.32
CA ILE A 165 1.89 1.40 -4.84
C ILE A 165 0.38 1.49 -4.54
N ARG A 166 -0.06 2.54 -3.86
CA ARG A 166 -1.47 2.78 -3.51
C ARG A 166 -2.36 2.82 -4.76
N GLU A 167 -1.96 3.56 -5.78
CA GLU A 167 -2.68 3.63 -7.06
C GLU A 167 -2.80 2.26 -7.74
N ARG A 168 -1.77 1.42 -7.64
CA ARG A 168 -1.84 0.05 -8.17
C ARG A 168 -2.83 -0.83 -7.40
N VAL A 169 -2.90 -0.68 -6.08
CA VAL A 169 -3.89 -1.38 -5.25
C VAL A 169 -5.31 -0.96 -5.66
N ILE A 170 -5.56 0.34 -5.85
CA ILE A 170 -6.85 0.87 -6.35
C ILE A 170 -7.17 0.30 -7.74
N SER A 171 -6.19 0.26 -8.63
CA SER A 171 -6.34 -0.35 -9.97
C SER A 171 -6.72 -1.83 -9.89
N PHE A 172 -6.16 -2.59 -8.95
CA PHE A 172 -6.52 -4.00 -8.74
C PHE A 172 -7.92 -4.19 -8.18
N TYR A 173 -8.33 -3.33 -7.25
CA TYR A 173 -9.72 -3.31 -6.79
C TYR A 173 -10.68 -3.03 -7.95
N GLY A 174 -10.42 -1.99 -8.76
CA GLY A 174 -11.24 -1.70 -9.94
C GLY A 174 -11.28 -2.84 -10.96
N PHE A 175 -10.16 -3.57 -11.16
CA PHE A 175 -10.14 -4.75 -12.01
C PHE A 175 -11.02 -5.89 -11.44
N LEU A 176 -10.93 -6.16 -10.14
CA LEU A 176 -11.74 -7.18 -9.46
C LEU A 176 -13.23 -6.87 -9.53
N SER A 177 -13.61 -5.59 -9.52
CA SER A 177 -15.01 -5.17 -9.65
C SER A 177 -15.60 -5.42 -11.06
N CYS A 178 -14.73 -5.72 -12.05
CA CYS A 178 -15.12 -6.00 -13.44
C CYS A 178 -15.18 -7.49 -13.79
N ILE A 179 -14.67 -8.38 -12.93
CA ILE A 179 -14.58 -9.84 -13.16
C ILE A 179 -15.20 -10.62 -12.01
#